data_5d577ad70e7f11fe4bb0e9d2b50dd0cf
#
_entry.id   5d577ad70e7f11fe4bb0e9d2b50dd0cf
#
_cell.length_a   1.000
_cell.length_b   1.000
_cell.length_c   1.000
_cell.angle_alpha   90.00
_cell.angle_beta   90.00
_cell.angle_gamma   90.00
#
_symmetry.space_group_name_H-M   'P 1'
#
loop_
_entity.id
_entity.type
_entity.pdbx_description
1 polymer ?
#
loop_
_entity_poly.entity_id
_entity_poly.type
_entity_poly.pdbx_seq_one_letter_code
_entity_poly.pdbx_strand_id
1 'polypeptide(L)'
;MDNFMKESCQTRRMYGHDYAARGTYEVTIVVADRLPVFGEIVGSTKVGGETPHLKPSVLGQTVLDAEIPKIHHYYPMVDVWQVCLMPDHLHMIVRINRPLPEGKHLGIIIGAFKGGVSRAWWRVNSAADDADTGAADDADTGADNAADTGAANTADTRAARVAVASAAASHAPLFEPGYNEHILMRDGQLDNWKRYLRDNPRRYLMRREYPDLFQRSLCVVIGGVRYSAFGNMLLLRQPEKHQVFFHRRTHGIPTEETDFWQTESHRLISLAKSGDVLVTPGISECEKRIKGMALRRGLRMIHLQSAPIGQYWKPERSRFEACAQGMLLILAPWPDDMPEFESDYGRFHYLNRLAENICAVGHTTEVAVQGLRHAHRD
;
A
#
# COMPACT_ATOMS: atom_id res chain seq x y z
N MET A 1 1.10 4.04 -28.27
CA MET A 1 1.72 2.72 -28.46
C MET A 1 1.71 2.03 -27.12
N ASP A 2 0.54 1.46 -26.81
CA ASP A 2 0.27 0.78 -25.55
C ASP A 2 0.52 -0.70 -25.77
N ASN A 3 1.67 -1.16 -25.33
CA ASN A 3 1.89 -2.60 -25.25
C ASN A 3 2.75 -2.97 -24.02
N PHE A 4 2.35 -2.48 -22.82
CA PHE A 4 2.74 -3.17 -21.60
C PHE A 4 1.78 -4.37 -21.46
N MET A 5 2.21 -5.49 -22.01
CA MET A 5 1.57 -6.78 -21.88
C MET A 5 1.14 -7.01 -20.44
N LYS A 6 -0.14 -7.32 -20.26
CA LYS A 6 -0.62 -8.03 -19.06
C LYS A 6 0.17 -9.33 -18.99
N GLU A 7 1.25 -9.34 -18.21
CA GLU A 7 1.93 -10.59 -17.87
C GLU A 7 0.90 -11.55 -17.29
N SER A 8 0.75 -12.69 -17.89
CA SER A 8 -0.17 -13.71 -17.40
C SER A 8 0.22 -14.09 -15.95
N CYS A 9 -0.75 -14.41 -15.14
CA CYS A 9 -0.56 -14.81 -13.72
C CYS A 9 0.48 -15.94 -13.55
N GLN A 10 0.72 -16.75 -14.57
CA GLN A 10 1.71 -17.83 -14.56
C GLN A 10 3.17 -17.33 -14.55
N THR A 11 3.46 -16.13 -15.08
CA THR A 11 4.82 -15.56 -15.11
C THR A 11 5.26 -14.92 -13.80
N ARG A 12 4.37 -14.73 -12.83
CA ARG A 12 4.68 -14.12 -11.52
C ARG A 12 5.06 -15.12 -10.43
N ARG A 13 4.98 -16.42 -10.70
CA ARG A 13 5.32 -17.45 -9.71
C ARG A 13 6.82 -17.69 -9.63
N MET A 14 7.29 -18.00 -8.41
CA MET A 14 8.70 -18.31 -8.22
C MET A 14 9.05 -19.59 -8.98
N TYR A 15 9.97 -19.45 -9.94
CA TYR A 15 10.47 -20.58 -10.73
C TYR A 15 11.12 -21.62 -9.81
N GLY A 16 10.81 -22.90 -10.04
CA GLY A 16 11.38 -24.00 -9.26
C GLY A 16 10.82 -24.18 -7.84
N HIS A 17 9.87 -23.36 -7.39
CA HIS A 17 9.24 -23.56 -6.10
C HIS A 17 8.09 -24.58 -6.17
N ASP A 18 8.13 -25.57 -5.26
CA ASP A 18 7.06 -26.58 -5.15
C ASP A 18 5.91 -26.06 -4.29
N TYR A 19 4.82 -25.64 -4.93
CA TYR A 19 3.60 -25.15 -4.30
C TYR A 19 2.71 -26.27 -3.74
N ALA A 20 3.12 -27.54 -3.87
CA ALA A 20 2.48 -28.68 -3.21
C ALA A 20 3.16 -29.04 -1.90
N ALA A 21 4.41 -28.65 -1.72
CA ALA A 21 5.22 -28.92 -0.54
C ALA A 21 4.79 -28.09 0.68
N ARG A 22 5.29 -28.52 1.86
CA ARG A 22 5.13 -27.77 3.10
C ARG A 22 5.64 -26.33 2.94
N GLY A 23 4.79 -25.33 3.24
CA GLY A 23 5.16 -23.93 3.08
C GLY A 23 4.19 -22.99 3.76
N THR A 24 4.58 -21.72 3.94
CA THR A 24 3.73 -20.64 4.44
C THR A 24 3.67 -19.54 3.39
N TYR A 25 2.48 -19.09 3.08
CA TYR A 25 2.22 -18.14 2.01
C TYR A 25 1.34 -17.01 2.53
N GLU A 26 1.69 -15.78 2.19
CA GLU A 26 0.71 -14.70 2.18
C GLU A 26 0.06 -14.69 0.79
N VAL A 27 -1.25 -14.70 0.73
CA VAL A 27 -2.04 -14.74 -0.49
C VAL A 27 -2.96 -13.52 -0.53
N THR A 28 -2.91 -12.79 -1.64
CA THR A 28 -3.80 -11.65 -1.91
C THR A 28 -4.71 -11.97 -3.09
N ILE A 29 -6.03 -11.84 -2.88
CA ILE A 29 -7.07 -12.04 -3.91
C ILE A 29 -7.83 -10.73 -4.08
N VAL A 30 -7.95 -10.26 -5.30
CA VAL A 30 -8.52 -8.96 -5.66
C VAL A 30 -9.85 -9.13 -6.36
N VAL A 31 -10.84 -8.34 -5.98
CA VAL A 31 -12.13 -8.24 -6.68
C VAL A 31 -11.92 -7.50 -8.01
N ALA A 32 -12.58 -7.97 -9.06
CA ALA A 32 -12.54 -7.31 -10.35
C ALA A 32 -13.01 -5.84 -10.22
N ASP A 33 -12.34 -4.95 -10.94
CA ASP A 33 -12.61 -3.50 -10.91
C ASP A 33 -12.58 -2.86 -9.51
N ARG A 34 -11.97 -3.57 -8.54
CA ARG A 34 -11.88 -3.10 -7.14
C ARG A 34 -13.24 -2.77 -6.51
N LEU A 35 -14.30 -3.47 -6.89
CA LEU A 35 -15.64 -3.26 -6.34
C LEU A 35 -15.66 -3.61 -4.83
N PRO A 36 -16.21 -2.76 -3.96
CA PRO A 36 -16.22 -2.97 -2.50
C PRO A 36 -17.34 -3.91 -2.06
N VAL A 37 -17.28 -5.17 -2.51
CA VAL A 37 -18.36 -6.18 -2.31
C VAL A 37 -18.34 -6.80 -0.92
N PHE A 38 -17.21 -6.77 -0.21
CA PHE A 38 -17.07 -7.46 1.08
C PHE A 38 -17.50 -6.63 2.28
N GLY A 39 -17.77 -5.34 2.12
CA GLY A 39 -18.19 -4.45 3.21
C GLY A 39 -17.51 -3.09 3.18
N GLU A 40 -17.55 -2.40 4.30
CA GLU A 40 -16.96 -1.07 4.46
C GLU A 40 -16.01 -1.01 5.66
N ILE A 41 -14.98 -0.18 5.59
CA ILE A 41 -14.12 0.09 6.75
C ILE A 41 -14.79 1.16 7.60
N VAL A 42 -15.03 0.81 8.86
CA VAL A 42 -15.57 1.69 9.90
C VAL A 42 -14.54 1.90 11.00
N GLY A 43 -14.82 2.85 11.91
CA GLY A 43 -13.92 3.24 12.99
C GLY A 43 -13.27 4.59 12.74
N SER A 44 -12.25 4.93 13.50
CA SER A 44 -11.57 6.23 13.48
C SER A 44 -10.06 6.08 13.59
N THR A 45 -9.31 6.91 12.88
CA THR A 45 -7.85 7.02 13.02
C THR A 45 -7.43 7.93 14.16
N LYS A 46 -8.37 8.65 14.79
CA LYS A 46 -8.12 9.56 15.91
C LYS A 46 -7.85 8.78 17.20
N VAL A 47 -7.00 9.35 18.04
CA VAL A 47 -6.69 8.78 19.38
C VAL A 47 -7.97 8.69 20.21
N GLY A 48 -8.23 7.52 20.80
CA GLY A 48 -9.43 7.26 21.60
C GLY A 48 -10.69 6.92 20.81
N GLY A 49 -10.63 6.94 19.47
CA GLY A 49 -11.72 6.48 18.61
C GLY A 49 -11.79 4.96 18.50
N GLU A 50 -12.86 4.46 17.92
CA GLU A 50 -13.03 3.04 17.63
C GLU A 50 -11.94 2.56 16.66
N THR A 51 -11.33 1.41 16.96
CA THR A 51 -10.28 0.85 16.09
C THR A 51 -10.83 0.53 14.70
N PRO A 52 -10.17 1.01 13.63
CA PRO A 52 -10.61 0.73 12.26
C PRO A 52 -10.69 -0.76 11.98
N HIS A 53 -11.85 -1.20 11.47
CA HIS A 53 -12.12 -2.59 11.11
C HIS A 53 -13.11 -2.67 9.94
N LEU A 54 -13.21 -3.83 9.31
CA LEU A 54 -14.23 -4.08 8.30
C LEU A 54 -15.55 -4.39 8.99
N LYS A 55 -16.60 -3.65 8.64
CA LYS A 55 -18.00 -4.06 8.84
C LYS A 55 -18.41 -4.86 7.60
N PRO A 56 -18.52 -6.19 7.70
CA PRO A 56 -18.72 -7.03 6.54
C PRO A 56 -20.12 -6.84 5.93
N SER A 57 -20.21 -6.97 4.62
CA SER A 57 -21.48 -7.20 3.92
C SER A 57 -21.98 -8.64 4.16
N VAL A 58 -23.16 -8.98 3.66
CA VAL A 58 -23.67 -10.38 3.67
C VAL A 58 -22.67 -11.32 2.99
N LEU A 59 -22.09 -10.93 1.85
CA LEU A 59 -21.06 -11.69 1.18
C LEU A 59 -19.79 -11.77 2.04
N GLY A 60 -19.34 -10.64 2.60
CA GLY A 60 -18.16 -10.60 3.46
C GLY A 60 -18.29 -11.53 4.66
N GLN A 61 -19.46 -11.53 5.31
CA GLN A 61 -19.75 -12.45 6.42
C GLN A 61 -19.76 -13.93 5.95
N THR A 62 -20.36 -14.22 4.78
CA THR A 62 -20.35 -15.56 4.19
C THR A 62 -18.93 -16.05 3.89
N VAL A 63 -18.05 -15.17 3.43
CA VAL A 63 -16.63 -15.49 3.20
C VAL A 63 -15.96 -15.93 4.49
N LEU A 64 -16.15 -15.15 5.58
CA LEU A 64 -15.51 -15.42 6.87
C LEU A 64 -16.04 -16.70 7.52
N ASP A 65 -17.36 -16.90 7.53
CA ASP A 65 -17.99 -17.95 8.31
C ASP A 65 -18.11 -19.28 7.55
N ALA A 66 -18.18 -19.24 6.22
CA ALA A 66 -18.41 -20.43 5.42
C ALA A 66 -17.27 -20.75 4.44
N GLU A 67 -16.83 -19.80 3.62
CA GLU A 67 -15.92 -20.13 2.52
C GLU A 67 -14.48 -20.38 2.98
N ILE A 68 -13.99 -19.60 3.95
CA ILE A 68 -12.65 -19.80 4.52
C ILE A 68 -12.52 -21.12 5.27
N PRO A 69 -13.46 -21.51 6.16
CA PRO A 69 -13.41 -22.80 6.83
C PRO A 69 -13.41 -24.00 5.89
N LYS A 70 -14.02 -23.89 4.70
CA LYS A 70 -14.01 -24.96 3.69
C LYS A 70 -12.60 -25.32 3.23
N ILE A 71 -11.63 -24.40 3.26
CA ILE A 71 -10.26 -24.69 2.87
C ILE A 71 -9.70 -25.81 3.74
N HIS A 72 -9.81 -25.70 5.05
CA HIS A 72 -9.36 -26.75 5.98
C HIS A 72 -10.24 -28.01 5.89
N HIS A 73 -11.54 -27.85 5.71
CA HIS A 73 -12.48 -28.98 5.59
C HIS A 73 -12.11 -29.90 4.41
N TYR A 74 -11.85 -29.34 3.23
CA TYR A 74 -11.47 -30.13 2.04
C TYR A 74 -9.98 -30.49 1.99
N TYR A 75 -9.13 -29.73 2.65
CA TYR A 75 -7.68 -29.91 2.71
C TYR A 75 -7.19 -29.84 4.15
N PRO A 76 -7.35 -30.92 4.95
CA PRO A 76 -7.00 -30.91 6.39
C PRO A 76 -5.52 -30.64 6.68
N MET A 77 -4.65 -30.73 5.66
CA MET A 77 -3.24 -30.38 5.74
C MET A 77 -2.98 -28.88 5.52
N VAL A 78 -4.01 -28.08 5.26
CA VAL A 78 -3.90 -26.64 4.98
C VAL A 78 -4.67 -25.86 6.04
N ASP A 79 -3.96 -24.93 6.70
CA ASP A 79 -4.55 -24.00 7.66
C ASP A 79 -4.54 -22.58 7.12
N VAL A 80 -5.57 -21.82 7.44
CA VAL A 80 -5.60 -20.37 7.26
C VAL A 80 -5.34 -19.72 8.62
N TRP A 81 -4.12 -19.23 8.83
CA TRP A 81 -3.70 -18.71 10.13
C TRP A 81 -4.20 -17.31 10.42
N GLN A 82 -4.41 -16.52 9.38
CA GLN A 82 -4.93 -15.16 9.51
C GLN A 82 -5.61 -14.73 8.22
N VAL A 83 -6.69 -13.98 8.38
CA VAL A 83 -7.43 -13.33 7.30
C VAL A 83 -7.49 -11.84 7.57
N CYS A 84 -7.36 -11.03 6.53
CA CYS A 84 -7.72 -9.63 6.53
C CYS A 84 -8.63 -9.39 5.33
N LEU A 85 -9.92 -9.32 5.58
CA LEU A 85 -10.90 -8.97 4.57
C LEU A 85 -10.98 -7.44 4.48
N MET A 86 -10.84 -6.94 3.26
CA MET A 86 -10.93 -5.52 2.89
C MET A 86 -12.13 -5.33 1.97
N PRO A 87 -12.63 -4.12 1.75
CA PRO A 87 -13.81 -3.92 0.91
C PRO A 87 -13.73 -4.58 -0.47
N ASP A 88 -12.59 -4.51 -1.13
CA ASP A 88 -12.34 -4.88 -2.53
C ASP A 88 -11.30 -5.99 -2.74
N HIS A 89 -10.79 -6.56 -1.67
CA HIS A 89 -9.80 -7.64 -1.72
C HIS A 89 -9.70 -8.37 -0.38
N LEU A 90 -9.02 -9.50 -0.39
CA LEU A 90 -8.70 -10.20 0.85
C LEU A 90 -7.24 -10.66 0.85
N HIS A 91 -6.66 -10.67 2.04
CA HIS A 91 -5.37 -11.27 2.34
C HIS A 91 -5.55 -12.47 3.26
N MET A 92 -4.79 -13.53 3.02
CA MET A 92 -4.75 -14.71 3.88
C MET A 92 -3.30 -15.14 4.14
N ILE A 93 -3.01 -15.57 5.37
CA ILE A 93 -1.79 -16.35 5.64
C ILE A 93 -2.20 -17.82 5.61
N VAL A 94 -1.75 -18.52 4.57
CA VAL A 94 -2.05 -19.93 4.32
C VAL A 94 -0.83 -20.79 4.66
N ARG A 95 -1.02 -21.82 5.45
CA ARG A 95 0.02 -22.79 5.82
C ARG A 95 -0.32 -24.17 5.26
N ILE A 96 0.57 -24.72 4.46
CA ILE A 96 0.59 -26.12 4.07
C ILE A 96 1.49 -26.85 5.07
N ASN A 97 0.90 -27.69 5.95
CA ASN A 97 1.58 -28.40 7.03
C ASN A 97 2.27 -29.67 6.56
N ARG A 98 1.69 -30.35 5.59
CA ARG A 98 2.17 -31.58 4.95
C ARG A 98 1.96 -31.47 3.45
N PRO A 99 2.77 -32.15 2.62
CA PRO A 99 2.60 -32.13 1.17
C PRO A 99 1.16 -32.41 0.74
N LEU A 100 0.69 -31.69 -0.25
CA LEU A 100 -0.65 -31.88 -0.82
C LEU A 100 -0.68 -33.19 -1.63
N PRO A 101 -1.88 -33.80 -1.80
CA PRO A 101 -2.06 -34.96 -2.66
C PRO A 101 -1.56 -34.71 -4.08
N GLU A 102 -1.23 -35.78 -4.79
CA GLU A 102 -0.78 -35.72 -6.19
C GLU A 102 -1.75 -34.91 -7.05
N GLY A 103 -1.20 -34.08 -7.92
CA GLY A 103 -1.95 -33.16 -8.79
C GLY A 103 -2.57 -31.97 -8.08
N LYS A 104 -2.38 -31.78 -6.76
CA LYS A 104 -2.85 -30.63 -6.00
C LYS A 104 -1.69 -29.68 -5.66
N HIS A 105 -1.96 -28.39 -5.70
CA HIS A 105 -1.04 -27.32 -5.31
C HIS A 105 -1.83 -26.11 -4.80
N LEU A 106 -1.15 -25.15 -4.19
CA LEU A 106 -1.78 -23.94 -3.63
C LEU A 106 -2.75 -23.26 -4.60
N GLY A 107 -2.41 -23.17 -5.89
CA GLY A 107 -3.24 -22.52 -6.91
C GLY A 107 -4.59 -23.17 -7.11
N ILE A 108 -4.69 -24.51 -7.01
CA ILE A 108 -5.97 -25.23 -7.10
C ILE A 108 -6.84 -24.90 -5.89
N ILE A 109 -6.26 -24.85 -4.70
CA ILE A 109 -6.97 -24.50 -3.46
C ILE A 109 -7.54 -23.09 -3.54
N ILE A 110 -6.73 -22.13 -3.96
CA ILE A 110 -7.16 -20.73 -4.13
C ILE A 110 -8.21 -20.61 -5.25
N GLY A 111 -8.06 -21.35 -6.34
CA GLY A 111 -9.07 -21.41 -7.41
C GLY A 111 -10.41 -21.94 -6.93
N ALA A 112 -10.43 -23.02 -6.15
CA ALA A 112 -11.62 -23.59 -5.56
C ALA A 112 -12.31 -22.62 -4.57
N PHE A 113 -11.51 -21.96 -3.72
CA PHE A 113 -11.98 -20.89 -2.81
C PHE A 113 -12.63 -19.74 -3.60
N LYS A 114 -11.96 -19.19 -4.61
CA LYS A 114 -12.53 -18.12 -5.47
C LYS A 114 -13.84 -18.56 -6.11
N GLY A 115 -13.92 -19.79 -6.59
CA GLY A 115 -15.15 -20.36 -7.15
C GLY A 115 -16.27 -20.47 -6.12
N GLY A 116 -15.96 -20.82 -4.88
CA GLY A 116 -16.91 -20.84 -3.76
C GLY A 116 -17.50 -19.46 -3.48
N VAL A 117 -16.63 -18.47 -3.33
CA VAL A 117 -17.03 -17.08 -3.07
C VAL A 117 -17.84 -16.50 -4.24
N SER A 118 -17.46 -16.78 -5.49
CA SER A 118 -18.22 -16.32 -6.67
C SER A 118 -19.64 -16.90 -6.70
N ARG A 119 -19.82 -18.19 -6.35
CA ARG A 119 -21.15 -18.78 -6.22
C ARG A 119 -21.96 -18.16 -5.09
N ALA A 120 -21.32 -17.81 -3.96
CA ALA A 120 -21.99 -17.10 -2.87
C ALA A 120 -22.40 -15.68 -3.30
N TRP A 121 -21.55 -15.00 -4.03
CA TRP A 121 -21.82 -13.67 -4.60
C TRP A 121 -23.09 -13.70 -5.48
N TRP A 122 -23.20 -14.61 -6.42
CA TRP A 122 -24.36 -14.69 -7.30
C TRP A 122 -25.64 -15.03 -6.54
N ARG A 123 -25.58 -15.95 -5.54
CA ARG A 123 -26.75 -16.25 -4.70
C ARG A 123 -27.26 -15.06 -3.90
N VAL A 124 -26.34 -14.26 -3.32
CA VAL A 124 -26.72 -13.07 -2.55
C VAL A 124 -27.41 -12.04 -3.45
N ASN A 125 -26.93 -11.86 -4.68
CA ASN A 125 -27.49 -10.87 -5.61
C ASN A 125 -28.79 -11.37 -6.26
N SER A 126 -28.92 -12.64 -6.61
CA SER A 126 -30.18 -13.19 -7.13
C SER A 126 -31.31 -13.09 -6.10
N ALA A 127 -31.03 -13.31 -4.81
CA ALA A 127 -32.02 -13.15 -3.75
C ALA A 127 -32.43 -11.68 -3.53
N ALA A 128 -31.56 -10.72 -3.87
CA ALA A 128 -31.89 -9.30 -3.79
C ALA A 128 -32.82 -8.87 -4.94
N ASP A 129 -32.64 -9.41 -6.15
CA ASP A 129 -33.51 -9.13 -7.30
C ASP A 129 -34.93 -9.66 -7.08
N ASP A 130 -35.07 -10.83 -6.46
CA ASP A 130 -36.39 -11.42 -6.11
C ASP A 130 -37.13 -10.61 -5.02
N ALA A 131 -36.41 -9.95 -4.13
CA ALA A 131 -37.02 -9.14 -3.07
C ALA A 131 -37.47 -7.74 -3.56
N ASP A 132 -36.81 -7.17 -4.58
CA ASP A 132 -37.15 -5.85 -5.13
C ASP A 132 -38.35 -5.90 -6.09
N THR A 133 -38.66 -7.08 -6.64
CA THR A 133 -39.85 -7.28 -7.48
C THR A 133 -41.16 -7.47 -6.70
N GLY A 134 -41.09 -7.55 -5.36
CA GLY A 134 -42.25 -7.78 -4.48
C GLY A 134 -42.76 -6.55 -3.73
N ALA A 135 -42.14 -5.40 -3.83
CA ALA A 135 -42.48 -4.18 -3.08
C ALA A 135 -42.74 -2.98 -3.99
N ALA A 136 -43.73 -3.10 -4.86
CA ALA A 136 -44.35 -1.95 -5.49
C ALA A 136 -45.86 -1.96 -5.10
N ASP A 137 -46.15 -1.39 -3.93
CA ASP A 137 -47.34 -0.62 -3.64
C ASP A 137 -47.31 -0.14 -2.17
N ASP A 138 -47.70 1.13 -2.03
CA ASP A 138 -48.07 1.85 -0.80
C ASP A 138 -46.95 2.39 0.11
N ALA A 139 -46.75 3.69 0.01
CA ALA A 139 -47.07 4.74 0.99
C ALA A 139 -46.14 5.96 0.88
N ASP A 140 -46.72 6.96 0.27
CA ASP A 140 -46.47 8.36 0.61
C ASP A 140 -46.67 8.63 2.10
N THR A 141 -45.66 9.19 2.81
CA THR A 141 -45.83 10.23 3.84
C THR A 141 -44.52 10.62 4.52
N GLY A 142 -44.24 11.91 4.56
CA GLY A 142 -43.66 12.57 5.73
C GLY A 142 -42.21 12.96 5.68
N ALA A 143 -42.00 14.22 5.31
CA ALA A 143 -40.77 15.00 5.55
C ALA A 143 -40.40 15.08 7.04
N ASP A 144 -39.14 15.17 7.41
CA ASP A 144 -38.44 16.36 7.87
C ASP A 144 -37.13 16.04 8.61
N ASN A 145 -36.09 16.79 8.25
CA ASN A 145 -34.98 17.30 9.05
C ASN A 145 -34.03 16.35 9.78
N ALA A 146 -32.86 16.12 9.19
CA ALA A 146 -31.61 16.20 9.92
C ALA A 146 -30.46 16.71 9.02
N ALA A 147 -29.86 17.80 9.48
CA ALA A 147 -28.90 18.63 8.79
C ALA A 147 -27.55 17.92 8.49
N ASP A 148 -27.10 18.12 7.27
CA ASP A 148 -25.79 18.50 6.79
C ASP A 148 -24.56 18.17 7.66
N THR A 149 -23.93 17.01 7.37
CA THR A 149 -22.48 16.81 7.40
C THR A 149 -22.12 15.59 6.55
N GLY A 150 -21.68 15.77 5.28
CA GLY A 150 -21.11 14.67 4.51
C GLY A 150 -21.50 14.53 3.05
N ALA A 151 -21.69 15.61 2.31
CA ALA A 151 -22.11 15.54 0.90
C ALA A 151 -21.07 14.88 -0.05
N ALA A 152 -19.81 14.79 0.32
CA ALA A 152 -18.77 14.15 -0.49
C ALA A 152 -18.77 12.61 -0.40
N ASN A 153 -19.26 12.04 0.72
CA ASN A 153 -19.24 10.58 0.95
C ASN A 153 -20.43 9.83 0.34
N THR A 154 -21.53 10.52 0.04
CA THR A 154 -22.78 9.88 -0.43
C THR A 154 -22.78 9.59 -1.93
N ALA A 155 -22.15 10.44 -2.75
CA ALA A 155 -22.06 10.24 -4.20
C ALA A 155 -21.15 9.07 -4.56
N ASP A 156 -20.00 8.93 -3.87
CA ASP A 156 -19.03 7.85 -4.09
C ASP A 156 -19.61 6.49 -3.66
N THR A 157 -20.35 6.47 -2.56
CA THR A 157 -21.05 5.26 -2.06
C THR A 157 -22.18 4.83 -3.00
N ARG A 158 -22.92 5.78 -3.59
CA ARG A 158 -24.00 5.49 -4.54
C ARG A 158 -23.46 4.95 -5.86
N ALA A 159 -22.39 5.56 -6.41
CA ALA A 159 -21.73 5.07 -7.61
C ALA A 159 -21.18 3.65 -7.43
N ALA A 160 -20.56 3.37 -6.27
CA ALA A 160 -20.08 2.04 -5.93
C ALA A 160 -21.21 1.01 -5.84
N ARG A 161 -22.36 1.34 -5.25
CA ARG A 161 -23.54 0.46 -5.18
C ARG A 161 -24.09 0.16 -6.58
N VAL A 162 -24.21 1.16 -7.44
CA VAL A 162 -24.66 0.97 -8.83
C VAL A 162 -23.70 0.09 -9.62
N ALA A 163 -22.38 0.27 -9.46
CA ALA A 163 -21.39 -0.55 -10.10
C ALA A 163 -21.43 -2.02 -9.62
N VAL A 164 -21.64 -2.23 -8.32
CA VAL A 164 -21.80 -3.58 -7.72
C VAL A 164 -23.06 -4.26 -8.29
N ALA A 165 -24.20 -3.58 -8.34
CA ALA A 165 -25.43 -4.12 -8.91
C ALA A 165 -25.28 -4.45 -10.40
N SER A 166 -24.66 -3.57 -11.19
CA SER A 166 -24.39 -3.78 -12.62
C SER A 166 -23.47 -4.99 -12.87
N ALA A 167 -22.42 -5.16 -12.07
CA ALA A 167 -21.51 -6.30 -12.17
C ALA A 167 -22.20 -7.62 -11.80
N ALA A 168 -23.10 -7.60 -10.82
CA ALA A 168 -23.91 -8.76 -10.43
C ALA A 168 -24.85 -9.20 -11.57
N ALA A 169 -25.57 -8.26 -12.17
CA ALA A 169 -26.51 -8.52 -13.25
C ALA A 169 -25.84 -9.04 -14.54
N SER A 170 -24.59 -8.63 -14.81
CA SER A 170 -23.83 -9.05 -16.00
C SER A 170 -23.17 -10.43 -15.90
N HIS A 171 -23.26 -11.12 -14.77
CA HIS A 171 -22.51 -12.37 -14.47
C HIS A 171 -20.99 -12.25 -14.71
N ALA A 172 -20.46 -11.04 -14.58
CA ALA A 172 -19.03 -10.78 -14.69
C ALA A 172 -18.22 -11.56 -13.64
N PRO A 173 -16.98 -11.94 -13.92
CA PRO A 173 -16.13 -12.60 -12.93
C PRO A 173 -15.96 -11.72 -11.68
N LEU A 174 -16.23 -12.27 -10.50
CA LEU A 174 -16.11 -11.54 -9.22
C LEU A 174 -14.65 -11.13 -8.95
N PHE A 175 -13.69 -11.93 -9.34
CA PHE A 175 -12.28 -11.69 -9.02
C PHE A 175 -11.44 -11.46 -10.27
N GLU A 176 -10.41 -10.65 -10.13
CA GLU A 176 -9.33 -10.59 -11.12
C GLU A 176 -8.73 -11.98 -11.39
N PRO A 177 -8.21 -12.21 -12.61
CA PRO A 177 -7.52 -13.47 -12.93
C PRO A 177 -6.33 -13.71 -11.99
N GLY A 178 -6.21 -14.93 -11.49
CA GLY A 178 -5.10 -15.33 -10.61
C GLY A 178 -5.20 -14.82 -9.18
N TYR A 179 -4.06 -14.68 -8.53
CA TYR A 179 -3.84 -14.13 -7.19
C TYR A 179 -2.36 -13.77 -7.04
N ASN A 180 -2.03 -12.91 -6.08
CA ASN A 180 -0.65 -12.62 -5.72
C ASN A 180 -0.27 -13.42 -4.48
N GLU A 181 0.99 -13.89 -4.41
CA GLU A 181 1.51 -14.56 -3.22
C GLU A 181 2.91 -14.08 -2.85
N HIS A 182 3.21 -14.20 -1.57
CA HIS A 182 4.55 -14.07 -1.01
C HIS A 182 4.89 -15.33 -0.22
N ILE A 183 5.97 -16.01 -0.61
CA ILE A 183 6.47 -17.19 0.10
C ILE A 183 7.22 -16.72 1.34
N LEU A 184 6.78 -17.16 2.53
CA LEU A 184 7.36 -16.75 3.80
C LEU A 184 8.44 -17.73 4.23
N MET A 185 9.70 -17.46 3.82
CA MET A 185 10.84 -18.35 4.07
C MET A 185 11.84 -17.83 5.12
N ARG A 186 11.75 -16.53 5.49
CA ARG A 186 12.73 -15.89 6.37
C ARG A 186 12.17 -15.69 7.77
N ASP A 187 13.04 -15.78 8.78
CA ASP A 187 12.67 -15.49 10.16
C ASP A 187 12.07 -14.07 10.32
N GLY A 188 11.04 -13.95 11.15
CA GLY A 188 10.33 -12.71 11.40
C GLY A 188 9.40 -12.23 10.26
N GLN A 189 9.43 -12.87 9.09
CA GLN A 189 8.61 -12.51 7.94
C GLN A 189 7.11 -12.72 8.24
N LEU A 190 6.79 -13.85 8.87
CA LEU A 190 5.42 -14.17 9.29
C LEU A 190 4.86 -13.13 10.25
N ASP A 191 5.61 -12.74 11.29
CA ASP A 191 5.14 -11.76 12.29
C ASP A 191 4.97 -10.37 11.66
N ASN A 192 5.83 -10.03 10.70
CA ASN A 192 5.69 -8.81 9.94
C ASN A 192 4.39 -8.79 9.11
N TRP A 193 4.06 -9.88 8.43
CA TRP A 193 2.82 -10.01 7.67
C TRP A 193 1.61 -10.01 8.58
N LYS A 194 1.63 -10.75 9.68
CA LYS A 194 0.54 -10.72 10.68
C LYS A 194 0.25 -9.32 11.20
N ARG A 195 1.30 -8.54 11.48
CA ARG A 195 1.17 -7.15 11.93
C ARG A 195 0.63 -6.25 10.82
N TYR A 196 1.13 -6.41 9.60
CA TYR A 196 0.65 -5.66 8.44
C TYR A 196 -0.85 -5.92 8.19
N LEU A 197 -1.29 -7.16 8.21
CA LEU A 197 -2.69 -7.53 7.98
C LEU A 197 -3.62 -6.95 9.05
N ARG A 198 -3.22 -6.96 10.31
CA ARG A 198 -3.99 -6.34 11.40
C ARG A 198 -4.12 -4.82 11.26
N ASP A 199 -3.09 -4.17 10.74
CA ASP A 199 -3.03 -2.71 10.56
C ASP A 199 -3.68 -2.23 9.24
N ASN A 200 -4.02 -3.13 8.33
CA ASN A 200 -4.48 -2.79 6.99
C ASN A 200 -5.77 -1.95 6.97
N PRO A 201 -6.82 -2.23 7.79
CA PRO A 201 -8.00 -1.37 7.86
C PRO A 201 -7.67 0.07 8.27
N ARG A 202 -6.82 0.28 9.28
CA ARG A 202 -6.37 1.61 9.70
C ARG A 202 -5.62 2.32 8.58
N ARG A 203 -4.69 1.63 7.91
CA ARG A 203 -3.92 2.18 6.78
C ARG A 203 -4.81 2.58 5.61
N TYR A 204 -5.87 1.82 5.36
CA TYR A 204 -6.86 2.14 4.34
C TYR A 204 -7.60 3.42 4.70
N LEU A 205 -8.13 3.52 5.93
CA LEU A 205 -8.89 4.67 6.40
C LEU A 205 -8.02 5.95 6.42
N MET A 206 -6.78 5.86 6.91
CA MET A 206 -5.85 6.99 6.92
C MET A 206 -5.63 7.58 5.52
N ARG A 207 -5.47 6.74 4.50
CA ARG A 207 -5.30 7.23 3.11
C ARG A 207 -6.53 7.92 2.57
N ARG A 208 -7.72 7.53 3.02
CA ARG A 208 -8.98 8.18 2.62
C ARG A 208 -9.23 9.47 3.39
N GLU A 209 -8.93 9.51 4.67
CA GLU A 209 -9.11 10.70 5.51
C GLU A 209 -8.07 11.80 5.19
N TYR A 210 -6.86 11.42 4.79
CA TYR A 210 -5.74 12.33 4.58
C TYR A 210 -5.05 12.11 3.22
N PRO A 211 -5.77 12.25 2.09
CA PRO A 211 -5.22 11.96 0.76
C PRO A 211 -3.99 12.80 0.44
N ASP A 212 -3.91 14.03 0.92
CA ASP A 212 -2.80 14.95 0.68
C ASP A 212 -1.47 14.48 1.30
N LEU A 213 -1.53 13.69 2.36
CA LEU A 213 -0.34 13.11 3.01
C LEU A 213 0.19 11.86 2.28
N PHE A 214 -0.60 11.32 1.37
CA PHE A 214 -0.31 10.13 0.58
C PHE A 214 -0.36 10.38 -0.91
N GLN A 215 -0.09 11.64 -1.32
CA GLN A 215 -0.07 12.00 -2.73
C GLN A 215 0.95 11.15 -3.49
N ARG A 216 0.53 10.74 -4.67
CA ARG A 216 1.40 10.08 -5.64
C ARG A 216 1.49 10.94 -6.89
N SER A 217 2.70 11.20 -7.34
CA SER A 217 2.96 11.74 -8.67
C SER A 217 3.92 10.84 -9.40
N LEU A 218 3.58 10.47 -10.62
CA LEU A 218 4.45 9.68 -11.47
C LEU A 218 5.54 10.54 -12.12
N CYS A 219 5.32 11.87 -12.21
CA CYS A 219 6.30 12.80 -12.75
C CYS A 219 6.24 14.14 -12.01
N VAL A 220 7.31 14.46 -11.31
CA VAL A 220 7.57 15.77 -10.69
C VAL A 220 8.92 16.25 -11.19
N VAL A 221 9.01 17.48 -11.68
CA VAL A 221 10.29 18.06 -12.11
C VAL A 221 10.83 18.95 -11.01
N ILE A 222 12.06 18.67 -10.54
CA ILE A 222 12.76 19.43 -9.51
C ILE A 222 14.16 19.73 -10.04
N GLY A 223 14.50 21.02 -10.20
CA GLY A 223 15.82 21.43 -10.71
C GLY A 223 16.15 20.82 -12.08
N GLY A 224 15.16 20.65 -12.95
CA GLY A 224 15.32 20.08 -14.30
C GLY A 224 15.38 18.55 -14.37
N VAL A 225 15.28 17.85 -13.22
CA VAL A 225 15.28 16.37 -13.16
C VAL A 225 13.88 15.87 -12.88
N ARG A 226 13.45 14.82 -13.56
CA ARG A 226 12.15 14.15 -13.35
C ARG A 226 12.24 13.12 -12.21
N TYR A 227 11.22 13.11 -11.38
CA TYR A 227 11.08 12.14 -10.27
C TYR A 227 9.68 11.54 -10.27
N SER A 228 9.57 10.30 -9.87
CA SER A 228 8.35 9.76 -9.28
C SER A 228 8.36 10.06 -7.78
N ALA A 229 7.19 10.38 -7.22
CA ALA A 229 7.08 10.88 -5.85
C ALA A 229 5.92 10.23 -5.10
N PHE A 230 6.09 10.09 -3.78
CA PHE A 230 5.04 9.62 -2.87
C PHE A 230 5.15 10.28 -1.50
N GLY A 231 4.05 10.84 -0.97
CA GLY A 231 3.96 11.42 0.37
C GLY A 231 3.62 12.91 0.36
N ASN A 232 4.07 13.65 1.38
CA ASN A 232 3.74 15.05 1.54
C ASN A 232 4.57 15.96 0.61
N MET A 233 3.97 16.39 -0.50
CA MET A 233 4.61 17.25 -1.49
C MET A 233 4.92 18.66 -0.95
N LEU A 234 4.26 19.12 0.12
CA LEU A 234 4.54 20.43 0.71
C LEU A 234 5.95 20.54 1.29
N LEU A 235 6.60 19.40 1.56
CA LEU A 235 8.00 19.39 2.03
C LEU A 235 8.97 19.96 0.99
N LEU A 236 8.65 19.91 -0.30
CA LEU A 236 9.45 20.56 -1.36
C LEU A 236 9.42 22.09 -1.26
N ARG A 237 8.34 22.64 -0.72
CA ARG A 237 8.14 24.09 -0.58
C ARG A 237 8.75 24.68 0.69
N GLN A 238 9.26 23.82 1.59
CA GLN A 238 9.93 24.31 2.80
C GLN A 238 11.24 25.03 2.43
N PRO A 239 11.52 26.19 3.07
CA PRO A 239 12.68 27.00 2.71
C PRO A 239 13.99 26.31 3.04
N GLU A 240 14.08 25.80 4.25
CA GLU A 240 15.31 25.26 4.79
C GLU A 240 15.34 23.74 4.62
N LYS A 241 16.22 23.30 3.73
CA LYS A 241 16.48 21.90 3.42
C LYS A 241 17.97 21.62 3.63
N HIS A 242 18.28 20.56 4.37
CA HIS A 242 19.65 20.19 4.70
C HIS A 242 19.95 18.78 4.20
N GLN A 243 20.98 18.69 3.37
CA GLN A 243 21.47 17.39 2.93
C GLN A 243 22.09 16.65 4.11
N VAL A 244 21.72 15.38 4.28
CA VAL A 244 22.40 14.45 5.18
C VAL A 244 23.43 13.71 4.33
N PHE A 245 24.69 14.07 4.48
CA PHE A 245 25.79 13.51 3.71
C PHE A 245 26.97 13.17 4.61
N PHE A 246 27.43 11.92 4.53
CA PHE A 246 28.60 11.43 5.27
C PHE A 246 29.50 10.66 4.33
N HIS A 247 30.75 11.09 4.20
CA HIS A 247 31.76 10.39 3.40
C HIS A 247 31.99 8.98 3.95
N ARG A 248 32.00 8.00 3.06
CA ARG A 248 32.41 6.64 3.38
C ARG A 248 33.91 6.63 3.62
N ARG A 249 34.36 6.52 4.84
CA ARG A 249 35.78 6.29 5.13
C ARG A 249 36.16 4.85 4.81
N THR A 250 37.24 4.69 4.09
CA THR A 250 37.69 3.42 3.47
C THR A 250 38.38 2.45 4.42
N HIS A 251 38.60 2.75 5.69
CA HIS A 251 39.27 1.84 6.63
C HIS A 251 38.63 1.89 8.02
N GLY A 252 37.94 0.83 8.35
CA GLY A 252 37.88 0.11 9.63
C GLY A 252 37.57 0.83 10.94
N ILE A 253 37.40 2.15 10.96
CA ILE A 253 37.00 2.89 12.16
C ILE A 253 35.49 3.07 12.10
N PRO A 254 34.73 2.60 13.11
CA PRO A 254 33.32 2.93 13.21
C PRO A 254 33.20 4.45 13.20
N THR A 255 32.53 4.99 12.21
CA THR A 255 32.28 6.46 12.06
C THR A 255 31.49 7.03 13.24
N GLU A 256 31.09 6.16 14.13
CA GLU A 256 30.19 6.34 15.28
C GLU A 256 30.87 6.96 16.51
N GLU A 257 32.19 6.87 16.57
CA GLU A 257 32.98 7.35 17.72
C GLU A 257 33.76 8.63 17.40
N THR A 258 33.56 9.20 16.21
CA THR A 258 34.24 10.44 15.86
C THR A 258 33.47 11.65 16.33
N ASP A 259 34.17 12.66 16.87
CA ASP A 259 33.60 13.97 17.23
C ASP A 259 32.80 14.60 16.09
N PHE A 260 33.22 14.37 14.85
CA PHE A 260 32.51 14.82 13.66
C PHE A 260 31.10 14.20 13.54
N TRP A 261 30.94 12.88 13.77
CA TRP A 261 29.62 12.24 13.75
C TRP A 261 28.71 12.82 14.84
N GLN A 262 29.22 12.97 16.04
CA GLN A 262 28.43 13.48 17.16
C GLN A 262 27.99 14.92 16.89
N THR A 263 28.92 15.78 16.47
CA THR A 263 28.64 17.18 16.15
C THR A 263 27.64 17.32 15.01
N GLU A 264 27.89 16.65 13.89
CA GLU A 264 27.07 16.80 12.69
C GLU A 264 25.68 16.13 12.85
N SER A 265 25.60 14.99 13.51
CA SER A 265 24.32 14.35 13.81
C SER A 265 23.45 15.20 14.76
N HIS A 266 24.06 15.82 15.78
CA HIS A 266 23.37 16.75 16.66
C HIS A 266 22.90 17.99 15.92
N ARG A 267 23.74 18.58 15.05
CA ARG A 267 23.39 19.74 14.23
C ARG A 267 22.17 19.43 13.35
N LEU A 268 22.22 18.35 12.55
CA LEU A 268 21.16 17.97 11.64
C LEU A 268 19.84 17.66 12.37
N ILE A 269 19.90 16.94 13.47
CA ILE A 269 18.70 16.61 14.26
C ILE A 269 18.13 17.87 14.94
N SER A 270 18.97 18.81 15.36
CA SER A 270 18.52 20.08 15.93
C SER A 270 17.79 20.93 14.90
N LEU A 271 18.33 21.08 13.70
CA LEU A 271 17.71 21.78 12.58
C LEU A 271 16.36 21.15 12.21
N ALA A 272 16.31 19.83 12.12
CA ALA A 272 15.05 19.13 11.84
C ALA A 272 14.00 19.28 12.96
N LYS A 273 14.41 19.39 14.23
CA LYS A 273 13.50 19.70 15.36
C LYS A 273 12.95 21.11 15.27
N SER A 274 13.72 22.06 14.72
CA SER A 274 13.27 23.44 14.47
C SER A 274 12.29 23.55 13.31
N GLY A 275 12.08 22.45 12.56
CA GLY A 275 11.11 22.39 11.46
C GLY A 275 11.72 22.31 10.08
N ASP A 276 13.06 22.31 9.97
CA ASP A 276 13.75 22.16 8.70
C ASP A 276 13.61 20.75 8.14
N VAL A 277 13.88 20.59 6.85
CA VAL A 277 13.71 19.32 6.14
C VAL A 277 15.07 18.67 5.90
N LEU A 278 15.23 17.42 6.34
CA LEU A 278 16.40 16.63 6.00
C LEU A 278 16.22 15.98 4.62
N VAL A 279 17.24 16.00 3.78
CA VAL A 279 17.23 15.39 2.45
C VAL A 279 18.33 14.33 2.38
N THR A 280 17.96 13.07 2.11
CA THR A 280 18.94 11.97 2.12
C THR A 280 18.54 10.80 1.25
N PRO A 281 19.49 10.18 0.52
CA PRO A 281 19.31 8.84 -0.06
C PRO A 281 19.51 7.71 0.98
N GLY A 282 20.15 7.97 2.14
CA GLY A 282 20.38 6.99 3.18
C GLY A 282 21.31 5.87 2.76
N ILE A 283 22.45 6.18 2.17
CA ILE A 283 23.41 5.24 1.57
C ILE A 283 24.40 4.72 2.61
N SER A 284 25.14 5.63 3.25
CA SER A 284 26.11 5.28 4.29
C SER A 284 25.40 4.84 5.58
N GLU A 285 26.10 4.14 6.47
CA GLU A 285 25.52 3.74 7.77
C GLU A 285 25.12 4.97 8.62
N CYS A 286 25.89 6.03 8.55
CA CYS A 286 25.58 7.29 9.23
C CYS A 286 24.29 7.94 8.69
N GLU A 287 24.13 8.00 7.36
CA GLU A 287 22.90 8.50 6.73
C GLU A 287 21.69 7.61 7.08
N LYS A 288 21.86 6.28 7.06
CA LYS A 288 20.79 5.33 7.47
C LYS A 288 20.37 5.54 8.92
N ARG A 289 21.32 5.84 9.82
CA ARG A 289 21.06 6.14 11.23
C ARG A 289 20.29 7.45 11.40
N ILE A 290 20.72 8.55 10.74
CA ILE A 290 19.99 9.81 10.74
C ILE A 290 18.58 9.62 10.20
N LYS A 291 18.44 8.93 9.06
CA LYS A 291 17.13 8.57 8.49
C LYS A 291 16.27 7.81 9.50
N GLY A 292 16.82 6.80 10.15
CA GLY A 292 16.12 6.03 11.18
C GLY A 292 15.71 6.88 12.38
N MET A 293 16.56 7.80 12.82
CA MET A 293 16.22 8.74 13.90
C MET A 293 15.12 9.70 13.48
N ALA A 294 15.19 10.26 12.27
CA ALA A 294 14.17 11.15 11.74
C ALA A 294 12.79 10.47 11.68
N LEU A 295 12.72 9.24 11.13
CA LEU A 295 11.49 8.46 11.05
C LEU A 295 10.90 8.15 12.44
N ARG A 296 11.73 7.76 13.42
CA ARG A 296 11.25 7.45 14.79
C ARG A 296 10.79 8.67 15.57
N ARG A 297 11.36 9.83 15.30
CA ARG A 297 11.06 11.09 16.02
C ARG A 297 10.06 11.98 15.30
N GLY A 298 9.50 11.52 14.15
CA GLY A 298 8.57 12.32 13.35
C GLY A 298 9.18 13.63 12.84
N LEU A 299 10.44 13.59 12.37
CA LEU A 299 11.10 14.76 11.79
C LEU A 299 10.86 14.81 10.29
N ARG A 300 10.78 16.03 9.74
CA ARG A 300 10.54 16.26 8.31
C ARG A 300 11.69 15.77 7.45
N MET A 301 11.37 14.99 6.43
CA MET A 301 12.40 14.38 5.58
C MET A 301 11.92 14.18 4.15
N ILE A 302 12.84 14.43 3.20
CA ILE A 302 12.75 13.98 1.81
C ILE A 302 13.75 12.83 1.65
N HIS A 303 13.25 11.65 1.30
CA HIS A 303 14.07 10.47 1.09
C HIS A 303 14.16 10.13 -0.39
N LEU A 304 15.39 10.06 -0.93
CA LEU A 304 15.64 9.60 -2.29
C LEU A 304 15.89 8.09 -2.29
N GLN A 305 15.25 7.38 -3.22
CA GLN A 305 15.52 5.97 -3.49
C GLN A 305 15.85 5.76 -4.96
N SER A 306 16.65 4.74 -5.29
CA SER A 306 16.97 4.40 -6.68
C SER A 306 15.86 3.65 -7.39
N ALA A 307 15.10 2.82 -6.65
CA ALA A 307 14.01 2.06 -7.22
C ALA A 307 12.82 2.99 -7.54
N PRO A 308 12.25 2.93 -8.76
CA PRO A 308 11.14 3.78 -9.16
C PRO A 308 9.89 3.54 -8.30
N ILE A 309 9.07 4.60 -8.17
CA ILE A 309 7.77 4.54 -7.48
C ILE A 309 6.70 4.30 -8.55
N GLY A 310 6.34 3.04 -8.74
CA GLY A 310 5.30 2.65 -9.69
C GLY A 310 3.88 2.90 -9.17
N GLN A 311 2.90 2.65 -10.02
CA GLN A 311 1.47 2.89 -9.73
C GLN A 311 0.99 2.17 -8.46
N TYR A 312 1.47 0.96 -8.19
CA TYR A 312 1.03 0.14 -7.04
C TYR A 312 2.02 0.14 -5.87
N TRP A 313 3.10 0.92 -5.97
CA TRP A 313 4.08 1.01 -4.91
C TRP A 313 3.45 1.68 -3.67
N LYS A 314 3.71 1.12 -2.49
CA LYS A 314 3.20 1.64 -1.20
C LYS A 314 4.33 1.65 -0.17
N PRO A 315 4.42 2.69 0.67
CA PRO A 315 5.42 2.71 1.74
C PRO A 315 5.10 1.67 2.81
N GLU A 316 6.14 1.10 3.37
CA GLU A 316 6.03 0.10 4.43
C GLU A 316 6.31 0.70 5.82
N ARG A 317 5.69 0.13 6.85
CA ARG A 317 5.99 0.36 8.27
C ARG A 317 6.24 1.83 8.64
N SER A 318 7.45 2.14 9.14
CA SER A 318 7.82 3.48 9.60
C SER A 318 7.71 4.55 8.52
N ARG A 319 7.90 4.21 7.24
CA ARG A 319 7.68 5.15 6.14
C ARG A 319 6.19 5.49 5.99
N PHE A 320 5.31 4.51 6.14
CA PHE A 320 3.87 4.76 6.12
C PHE A 320 3.46 5.70 7.26
N GLU A 321 3.93 5.42 8.50
CA GLU A 321 3.62 6.27 9.66
C GLU A 321 4.16 7.69 9.47
N ALA A 322 5.36 7.84 8.92
CA ALA A 322 5.92 9.16 8.64
C ALA A 322 5.15 9.91 7.55
N CYS A 323 4.64 9.22 6.51
CA CYS A 323 3.71 9.82 5.54
C CYS A 323 2.41 10.24 6.21
N ALA A 324 1.81 9.37 7.04
CA ALA A 324 0.57 9.64 7.76
C ALA A 324 0.67 10.85 8.70
N GLN A 325 1.87 11.15 9.21
CA GLN A 325 2.15 12.33 10.01
C GLN A 325 2.51 13.56 9.17
N GLY A 326 2.56 13.44 7.84
CA GLY A 326 2.99 14.51 6.94
C GLY A 326 4.50 14.80 6.95
N MET A 327 5.29 13.94 7.56
CA MET A 327 6.72 14.15 7.80
C MET A 327 7.63 13.55 6.72
N LEU A 328 7.07 12.86 5.72
CA LEU A 328 7.87 12.16 4.72
C LEU A 328 7.39 12.43 3.29
N LEU A 329 8.34 12.77 2.43
CA LEU A 329 8.25 12.69 0.99
C LEU A 329 9.30 11.70 0.48
N ILE A 330 8.92 10.77 -0.39
CA ILE A 330 9.81 9.82 -1.03
C ILE A 330 9.90 10.20 -2.51
N LEU A 331 11.11 10.34 -3.02
CA LEU A 331 11.41 10.65 -4.40
C LEU A 331 12.26 9.54 -5.01
N ALA A 332 12.00 9.21 -6.27
CA ALA A 332 12.87 8.36 -7.06
C ALA A 332 13.08 9.00 -8.44
N PRO A 333 14.32 9.19 -8.90
CA PRO A 333 14.58 9.72 -10.24
C PRO A 333 13.98 8.78 -11.29
N TRP A 334 13.58 9.34 -12.42
CA TRP A 334 13.08 8.55 -13.53
C TRP A 334 14.18 7.66 -14.09
N PRO A 335 13.91 6.38 -14.39
CA PRO A 335 14.91 5.47 -14.92
C PRO A 335 15.60 6.00 -16.18
N ASP A 336 14.82 6.57 -17.10
CA ASP A 336 15.32 7.10 -18.38
C ASP A 336 16.20 8.36 -18.21
N ASP A 337 16.11 9.08 -17.09
CA ASP A 337 16.93 10.23 -16.76
C ASP A 337 18.17 9.85 -15.95
N MET A 338 18.27 8.59 -15.53
CA MET A 338 19.43 8.10 -14.80
C MET A 338 20.51 7.69 -15.81
N PRO A 339 21.77 8.16 -15.63
CA PRO A 339 22.87 7.65 -16.43
C PRO A 339 23.08 6.14 -16.16
N GLU A 340 23.66 5.45 -17.12
CA GLU A 340 24.16 4.11 -16.88
C GLU A 340 25.31 4.16 -15.87
N PHE A 341 25.32 3.27 -14.91
CA PHE A 341 26.32 3.19 -13.86
C PHE A 341 27.10 1.88 -13.97
N GLU A 342 28.41 1.97 -14.13
CA GLU A 342 29.31 0.80 -14.10
C GLU A 342 29.41 0.18 -12.70
N SER A 343 29.04 0.93 -11.66
CA SER A 343 29.16 0.50 -10.26
C SER A 343 28.10 1.11 -9.36
N ASP A 344 27.86 0.47 -8.22
CA ASP A 344 27.04 1.01 -7.14
C ASP A 344 27.58 2.37 -6.63
N TYR A 345 28.89 2.58 -6.68
CA TYR A 345 29.52 3.83 -6.25
C TYR A 345 29.05 5.00 -7.12
N GLY A 346 29.06 4.86 -8.45
CA GLY A 346 28.57 5.90 -9.38
C GLY A 346 27.11 6.24 -9.13
N ARG A 347 26.27 5.21 -8.93
CA ARG A 347 24.85 5.39 -8.60
C ARG A 347 24.65 6.15 -7.28
N PHE A 348 25.40 5.82 -6.25
CA PHE A 348 25.33 6.47 -4.95
C PHE A 348 25.79 7.92 -4.99
N HIS A 349 26.85 8.18 -5.73
CA HIS A 349 27.33 9.55 -5.94
C HIS A 349 26.28 10.41 -6.67
N TYR A 350 25.62 9.83 -7.67
CA TYR A 350 24.53 10.48 -8.38
C TYR A 350 23.35 10.83 -7.46
N LEU A 351 22.88 9.89 -6.62
CA LEU A 351 21.80 10.15 -5.67
C LEU A 351 22.18 11.25 -4.65
N ASN A 352 23.41 11.31 -4.18
CA ASN A 352 23.87 12.37 -3.29
C ASN A 352 23.87 13.74 -3.98
N ARG A 353 24.29 13.81 -5.25
CA ARG A 353 24.20 15.04 -6.04
C ARG A 353 22.75 15.49 -6.26
N LEU A 354 21.84 14.54 -6.47
CA LEU A 354 20.40 14.87 -6.54
C LEU A 354 19.86 15.41 -5.22
N ALA A 355 20.30 14.87 -4.08
CA ALA A 355 19.92 15.36 -2.76
C ALA A 355 20.43 16.81 -2.54
N GLU A 356 21.66 17.12 -2.96
CA GLU A 356 22.21 18.45 -2.94
C GLU A 356 21.40 19.44 -3.81
N ASN A 357 21.07 19.03 -5.04
CA ASN A 357 20.26 19.84 -5.95
C ASN A 357 18.87 20.15 -5.36
N ILE A 358 18.21 19.17 -4.70
CA ILE A 358 16.90 19.37 -4.04
C ILE A 358 17.03 20.37 -2.90
N CYS A 359 18.13 20.38 -2.15
CA CYS A 359 18.39 21.39 -1.12
C CYS A 359 18.62 22.79 -1.72
N ALA A 360 19.27 22.89 -2.87
CA ALA A 360 19.56 24.14 -3.55
C ALA A 360 18.35 24.78 -4.25
N VAL A 361 17.31 23.99 -4.56
CA VAL A 361 16.06 24.50 -5.18
C VAL A 361 15.30 25.31 -4.14
N GLY A 362 15.35 26.64 -4.28
CA GLY A 362 14.62 27.59 -3.42
C GLY A 362 13.12 27.66 -3.71
N HIS A 363 12.41 28.56 -3.02
CA HIS A 363 10.95 28.74 -3.07
C HIS A 363 10.36 29.09 -4.44
N THR A 364 11.13 29.60 -5.35
CA THR A 364 10.71 30.20 -6.61
C THR A 364 10.85 29.29 -7.82
N THR A 365 11.42 28.12 -7.68
CA THR A 365 11.56 27.19 -8.80
C THR A 365 10.27 26.42 -8.96
N GLU A 366 9.63 26.56 -10.11
CA GLU A 366 8.42 25.84 -10.49
C GLU A 366 8.60 24.35 -10.26
N VAL A 367 7.93 23.83 -9.25
CA VAL A 367 7.64 22.40 -9.14
C VAL A 367 6.52 22.15 -10.12
N ALA A 368 6.84 21.92 -11.38
CA ALA A 368 5.86 21.56 -12.39
C ALA A 368 5.36 20.14 -12.09
N VAL A 369 4.24 20.05 -11.40
CA VAL A 369 3.53 18.78 -11.18
C VAL A 369 2.68 18.52 -12.42
N GLN A 370 3.20 17.78 -13.39
CA GLN A 370 2.39 17.28 -14.49
C GLN A 370 1.59 16.07 -13.99
N GLY A 371 0.27 16.26 -13.88
CA GLY A 371 -0.69 15.18 -13.62
C GLY A 371 -0.85 14.82 -12.15
N LEU A 372 -1.44 15.71 -11.36
CA LEU A 372 -2.18 15.33 -10.15
C LEU A 372 -3.36 14.44 -10.56
N ARG A 373 -3.12 13.16 -10.77
CA ARG A 373 -4.20 12.19 -10.63
C ARG A 373 -4.40 12.02 -9.14
N HIS A 374 -5.47 12.61 -8.62
CA HIS A 374 -5.97 12.21 -7.32
C HIS A 374 -6.06 10.69 -7.31
N ALA A 375 -5.55 10.08 -6.25
CA ALA A 375 -5.66 8.64 -6.02
C ALA A 375 -7.12 8.25 -5.69
N HIS A 376 -8.07 8.76 -6.49
CA HIS A 376 -9.49 8.44 -6.49
C HIS A 376 -9.80 7.55 -7.70
N ARG A 377 -9.10 6.46 -7.83
CA ARG A 377 -9.45 5.25 -8.58
C ARG A 377 -8.30 4.29 -8.36
N ASP A 378 -8.38 3.54 -7.23
CA ASP A 378 -8.02 2.11 -7.19
C ASP A 378 -8.10 1.60 -5.74
#